data_5570b7f6a8e6d1f76c767196062443df
#
_entry.id   5570b7f6a8e6d1f76c767196062443df
#
_cell.length_a   1.000
_cell.length_b   1.000
_cell.length_c   1.000
_cell.angle_alpha   90.00
_cell.angle_beta   90.00
_cell.angle_gamma   90.00
#
_symmetry.space_group_name_H-M   'P 1'
#
loop_
_entity.id
_entity.type
_entity.pdbx_description
1 polymer ?
#
loop_
_entity_poly.entity_id
_entity_poly.type
_entity_poly.pdbx_seq_one_letter_code
_entity_poly.pdbx_strand_id
1 'polypeptide(L)'
;MFELESPIYFYLLALLPIIVALFLFNLFWKRKRQAVFADLELFNQLAPEKSSFKPALKLGVLLLALSCIIIALVNPKMGTKMETVKRQGIDIVFAVDISKSMLAEDVAPNRLEKTKQIVSQIINQLGNDRVGIVGYAGSAYPVLPMTTDYSIAKMYLQSMNTNMVSSQGTAFNDAIQLAADFFDVKDTSKLIILISDGEDHGEGAEDAIEMAKEKG
;
A
#
# COMPACT_ATOMS: atom_id res chain seq x y z
N MET A 1 4.03 15.51 6.17
CA MET A 1 3.71 15.98 7.54
C MET A 1 4.85 15.55 8.45
N PHE A 2 5.29 16.43 9.34
CA PHE A 2 6.20 16.03 10.40
C PHE A 2 5.39 15.36 11.49
N GLU A 3 5.63 14.09 11.73
CA GLU A 3 5.06 13.37 12.86
C GLU A 3 6.15 13.14 13.89
N LEU A 4 5.85 13.49 15.13
CA LEU A 4 6.72 13.26 16.27
C LEU A 4 6.28 11.95 16.92
N GLU A 5 7.16 10.95 16.95
CA GLU A 5 6.81 9.64 17.50
C GLU A 5 6.49 9.72 19.01
N SER A 6 7.21 10.58 19.72
CA SER A 6 7.09 10.69 21.17
C SER A 6 7.15 12.14 21.65
N PRO A 7 6.05 12.93 21.48
CA PRO A 7 6.04 14.35 21.85
C PRO A 7 6.23 14.59 23.36
N ILE A 8 6.02 13.56 24.18
CA ILE A 8 6.17 13.67 25.65
C ILE A 8 7.58 14.05 26.09
N TYR A 9 8.60 13.70 25.28
CA TYR A 9 10.00 14.06 25.59
C TYR A 9 10.33 15.55 25.40
N PHE A 10 9.43 16.32 24.77
CA PHE A 10 9.58 17.79 24.75
C PHE A 10 9.55 18.41 26.14
N TYR A 11 8.87 17.78 27.10
CA TYR A 11 8.90 18.28 28.49
C TYR A 11 10.29 18.26 29.11
N LEU A 12 11.22 17.41 28.61
CA LEU A 12 12.61 17.40 29.04
C LEU A 12 13.34 18.70 28.69
N LEU A 13 12.84 19.48 27.73
CA LEU A 13 13.39 20.80 27.41
C LEU A 13 13.26 21.76 28.61
N ALA A 14 12.28 21.58 29.48
CA ALA A 14 12.12 22.36 30.70
C ALA A 14 13.27 22.14 31.71
N LEU A 15 14.05 21.06 31.55
CA LEU A 15 15.24 20.79 32.36
C LEU A 15 16.38 21.79 32.06
N LEU A 16 16.46 22.30 30.81
CA LEU A 16 17.53 23.23 30.40
C LEU A 16 17.53 24.54 31.22
N PRO A 17 16.42 25.26 31.38
CA PRO A 17 16.39 26.46 32.19
C PRO A 17 16.67 26.18 33.70
N ILE A 18 16.32 25.01 34.19
CA ILE A 18 16.63 24.59 35.56
C ILE A 18 18.15 24.46 35.74
N ILE A 19 18.84 23.83 34.81
CA ILE A 19 20.32 23.70 34.84
C ILE A 19 20.98 25.07 34.77
N VAL A 20 20.49 25.97 33.90
CA VAL A 20 20.97 27.33 33.81
C VAL A 20 20.79 28.10 35.15
N ALA A 21 19.59 27.97 35.73
CA ALA A 21 19.29 28.60 37.03
C ALA A 21 20.22 28.11 38.15
N LEU A 22 20.44 26.80 38.23
CA LEU A 22 21.37 26.19 39.19
C LEU A 22 22.81 26.63 38.97
N PHE A 23 23.24 26.78 37.71
CA PHE A 23 24.55 27.26 37.39
C PHE A 23 24.75 28.74 37.81
N LEU A 24 23.76 29.61 37.51
CA LEU A 24 23.77 31.01 37.93
C LEU A 24 23.79 31.12 39.46
N PHE A 25 22.94 30.35 40.14
CA PHE A 25 22.91 30.29 41.60
C PHE A 25 24.28 29.92 42.18
N ASN A 26 24.91 28.88 41.59
CA ASN A 26 26.26 28.45 42.03
C ASN A 26 27.30 29.54 41.80
N LEU A 27 27.23 30.28 40.66
CA LEU A 27 28.13 31.41 40.40
C LEU A 27 27.94 32.55 41.42
N PHE A 28 26.68 32.91 41.72
CA PHE A 28 26.37 33.94 42.74
C PHE A 28 26.84 33.49 44.12
N TRP A 29 26.60 32.25 44.49
CA TRP A 29 27.01 31.71 45.77
C TRP A 29 28.52 31.63 45.91
N LYS A 30 29.27 31.22 44.89
CA LYS A 30 30.73 31.24 44.85
C LYS A 30 31.29 32.66 44.98
N ARG A 31 30.74 33.63 44.25
CA ARG A 31 31.15 35.03 44.35
C ARG A 31 30.93 35.57 45.75
N LYS A 32 29.79 35.31 46.38
CA LYS A 32 29.48 35.72 47.74
C LYS A 32 30.43 35.11 48.78
N ARG A 33 30.75 33.85 48.63
CA ARG A 33 31.68 33.14 49.51
C ARG A 33 33.13 33.65 49.33
N GLN A 34 33.53 33.91 48.11
CA GLN A 34 34.86 34.48 47.79
C GLN A 34 35.06 35.88 48.42
N ALA A 35 34.06 36.74 48.38
CA ALA A 35 34.11 38.07 48.97
C ALA A 35 34.20 38.06 50.52
N VAL A 36 33.76 36.96 51.17
CA VAL A 36 33.88 36.79 52.64
C VAL A 36 35.27 36.23 53.03
N PHE A 37 35.93 35.53 52.12
CA PHE A 37 37.15 34.78 52.46
C PHE A 37 38.46 35.58 52.21
N ALA A 38 38.47 36.46 51.21
CA ALA A 38 39.61 37.28 50.89
C ALA A 38 39.20 38.52 50.07
N ASP A 39 40.01 39.61 50.17
CA ASP A 39 39.86 40.74 49.29
C ASP A 39 40.03 40.32 47.83
N LEU A 40 39.12 40.73 47.00
CA LEU A 40 39.04 40.34 45.58
C LEU A 40 40.31 40.71 44.80
N GLU A 41 41.00 41.73 45.21
CA GLU A 41 42.26 42.18 44.60
C GLU A 41 43.43 41.21 44.88
N LEU A 42 43.58 40.76 46.10
CA LEU A 42 44.57 39.75 46.50
C LEU A 42 44.28 38.39 45.85
N PHE A 43 43.01 38.03 45.73
CA PHE A 43 42.60 36.77 45.10
C PHE A 43 42.92 36.70 43.59
N ASN A 44 42.78 37.84 42.89
CA ASN A 44 43.10 37.92 41.46
C ASN A 44 44.65 37.92 41.22
N GLN A 45 45.43 38.40 42.17
CA GLN A 45 46.90 38.31 42.11
C GLN A 45 47.43 36.92 42.38
N LEU A 46 46.73 36.11 43.21
CA LEU A 46 47.07 34.71 43.52
C LEU A 46 46.61 33.68 42.48
N ALA A 47 45.65 34.02 41.67
CA ALA A 47 45.10 33.13 40.66
C ALA A 47 44.95 33.84 39.29
N PRO A 48 46.02 34.26 38.63
CA PRO A 48 45.98 35.04 37.39
C PRO A 48 45.39 34.21 36.20
N GLU A 49 45.40 32.90 36.27
CA GLU A 49 44.89 32.02 35.21
C GLU A 49 43.41 31.66 35.35
N LYS A 50 42.68 32.24 36.29
CA LYS A 50 41.25 31.97 36.50
C LYS A 50 40.41 32.60 35.39
N SER A 51 40.17 31.85 34.34
CA SER A 51 39.31 32.29 33.25
C SER A 51 37.82 32.18 33.65
N SER A 52 37.09 33.29 33.57
CA SER A 52 35.63 33.32 33.75
C SER A 52 34.90 32.71 32.57
N PHE A 53 35.55 32.57 31.42
CA PHE A 53 34.97 32.04 30.18
C PHE A 53 34.89 30.52 30.17
N LYS A 54 35.86 29.81 30.75
CA LYS A 54 35.90 28.33 30.76
C LYS A 54 34.64 27.68 31.38
N PRO A 55 34.07 28.12 32.51
CA PRO A 55 32.86 27.58 33.09
C PRO A 55 31.61 27.83 32.21
N ALA A 56 31.52 29.01 31.60
CA ALA A 56 30.41 29.36 30.70
C ALA A 56 30.45 28.50 29.41
N LEU A 57 31.64 28.29 28.84
CA LEU A 57 31.83 27.44 27.67
C LEU A 57 31.42 25.98 27.97
N LYS A 58 31.83 25.44 29.15
CA LYS A 58 31.44 24.09 29.56
C LYS A 58 29.93 23.97 29.70
N LEU A 59 29.25 24.96 30.27
CA LEU A 59 27.81 24.97 30.34
C LEU A 59 27.19 25.01 28.95
N GLY A 60 27.67 25.84 28.04
CA GLY A 60 27.17 25.93 26.67
C GLY A 60 27.28 24.62 25.92
N VAL A 61 28.40 23.93 25.99
CA VAL A 61 28.60 22.61 25.38
C VAL A 61 27.67 21.57 26.00
N LEU A 62 27.50 21.58 27.33
CA LEU A 62 26.62 20.66 28.02
C LEU A 62 25.13 20.86 27.63
N LEU A 63 24.70 22.13 27.54
CA LEU A 63 23.31 22.42 27.10
C LEU A 63 23.08 22.03 25.64
N LEU A 64 24.08 22.24 24.78
CA LEU A 64 23.99 21.83 23.38
C LEU A 64 23.91 20.30 23.24
N ALA A 65 24.77 19.58 23.95
CA ALA A 65 24.74 18.12 23.97
C ALA A 65 23.40 17.59 24.47
N LEU A 66 22.86 18.18 25.56
CA LEU A 66 21.58 17.76 26.12
C LEU A 66 20.41 18.05 25.16
N SER A 67 20.42 19.20 24.48
CA SER A 67 19.39 19.53 23.49
C SER A 67 19.43 18.57 22.29
N CYS A 68 20.61 18.19 21.81
CA CYS A 68 20.75 17.19 20.75
C CYS A 68 20.18 15.81 21.18
N ILE A 69 20.43 15.39 22.42
CA ILE A 69 19.88 14.14 22.96
C ILE A 69 18.36 14.22 23.04
N ILE A 70 17.78 15.33 23.51
CA ILE A 70 16.34 15.51 23.58
C ILE A 70 15.72 15.43 22.18
N ILE A 71 16.31 16.10 21.19
CA ILE A 71 15.84 16.04 19.80
C ILE A 71 15.90 14.62 19.25
N ALA A 72 16.97 13.89 19.56
CA ALA A 72 17.12 12.48 19.14
C ALA A 72 16.05 11.59 19.78
N LEU A 73 15.70 11.81 21.06
CA LEU A 73 14.64 11.06 21.77
C LEU A 73 13.23 11.33 21.22
N VAL A 74 12.98 12.57 20.75
CA VAL A 74 11.72 12.95 20.11
C VAL A 74 11.50 12.22 18.78
N ASN A 75 12.60 11.75 18.15
CA ASN A 75 12.61 10.98 16.91
C ASN A 75 11.68 11.58 15.84
N PRO A 76 11.99 12.74 15.27
CA PRO A 76 11.18 13.36 14.23
C PRO A 76 11.19 12.49 12.99
N LYS A 77 10.07 11.79 12.72
CA LYS A 77 9.89 11.00 11.50
C LYS A 77 9.41 11.91 10.37
N MET A 78 10.19 11.98 9.32
CA MET A 78 9.69 12.44 8.03
C MET A 78 8.92 11.28 7.40
N GLY A 79 7.62 11.12 7.77
CA GLY A 79 6.78 10.09 7.22
C GLY A 79 6.46 10.42 5.78
N THR A 80 6.81 9.54 4.84
CA THR A 80 6.06 9.39 3.61
C THR A 80 4.68 8.90 4.03
N LYS A 81 3.64 9.71 3.81
CA LYS A 81 2.27 9.20 3.87
C LYS A 81 2.24 7.99 2.96
N MET A 82 1.85 6.82 3.47
CA MET A 82 1.26 5.83 2.60
C MET A 82 -0.01 6.48 2.04
N GLU A 83 0.10 7.13 0.89
CA GLU A 83 -1.08 7.38 0.10
C GLU A 83 -1.59 5.99 -0.27
N THR A 84 -2.79 5.67 0.20
CA THR A 84 -3.59 4.62 -0.41
C THR A 84 -3.76 5.06 -1.86
N VAL A 85 -2.93 4.51 -2.74
CA VAL A 85 -3.09 4.67 -4.17
C VAL A 85 -4.46 4.07 -4.46
N LYS A 86 -5.48 4.92 -4.63
CA LYS A 86 -6.76 4.47 -5.16
C LYS A 86 -6.43 3.89 -6.52
N ARG A 87 -6.51 2.58 -6.64
CA ARG A 87 -6.39 1.91 -7.93
C ARG A 87 -7.49 2.49 -8.82
N GLN A 88 -7.10 3.13 -9.89
CA GLN A 88 -8.01 3.57 -10.98
C GLN A 88 -8.14 2.47 -12.04
N GLY A 89 -7.75 1.23 -11.73
CA GLY A 89 -7.91 0.08 -12.61
C GLY A 89 -9.34 -0.45 -12.59
N ILE A 90 -9.71 -1.15 -13.66
CA ILE A 90 -10.99 -1.87 -13.79
C ILE A 90 -10.81 -3.33 -13.40
N ASP A 91 -11.90 -3.96 -12.98
CA ASP A 91 -11.96 -5.39 -12.71
C ASP A 91 -12.59 -6.07 -13.94
N ILE A 92 -11.85 -6.97 -14.59
CA ILE A 92 -12.26 -7.63 -15.83
C ILE A 92 -12.39 -9.12 -15.59
N VAL A 93 -13.55 -9.69 -15.89
CA VAL A 93 -13.74 -11.14 -15.90
C VAL A 93 -13.97 -11.62 -17.33
N PHE A 94 -13.11 -12.53 -17.78
CA PHE A 94 -13.26 -13.21 -19.04
C PHE A 94 -14.07 -14.51 -18.84
N ALA A 95 -15.27 -14.56 -19.34
CA ALA A 95 -16.08 -15.77 -19.41
C ALA A 95 -15.89 -16.42 -20.77
N VAL A 96 -15.19 -17.56 -20.79
CA VAL A 96 -14.74 -18.22 -22.02
C VAL A 96 -15.54 -19.52 -22.20
N ASP A 97 -16.18 -19.63 -23.36
CA ASP A 97 -16.83 -20.86 -23.78
C ASP A 97 -15.82 -21.96 -24.09
N ILE A 98 -15.97 -23.09 -23.49
CA ILE A 98 -15.16 -24.29 -23.73
C ILE A 98 -15.98 -25.49 -24.13
N SER A 99 -17.18 -25.26 -24.69
CA SER A 99 -18.00 -26.30 -25.31
C SER A 99 -17.28 -26.95 -26.50
N LYS A 100 -17.75 -28.11 -26.94
CA LYS A 100 -17.11 -28.80 -28.06
C LYS A 100 -17.24 -28.06 -29.39
N SER A 101 -18.26 -27.22 -29.57
CA SER A 101 -18.42 -26.37 -30.75
C SER A 101 -17.25 -25.42 -30.95
N MET A 102 -16.57 -25.02 -29.86
CA MET A 102 -15.35 -24.19 -29.89
C MET A 102 -14.12 -24.92 -30.50
N LEU A 103 -14.19 -26.20 -30.80
CA LEU A 103 -13.17 -26.94 -31.54
C LEU A 103 -13.30 -26.77 -33.07
N ALA A 104 -14.35 -26.10 -33.55
CA ALA A 104 -14.52 -25.84 -34.98
C ALA A 104 -13.32 -25.09 -35.55
N GLU A 105 -12.83 -25.51 -36.73
CA GLU A 105 -11.65 -24.99 -37.40
C GLU A 105 -12.01 -23.98 -38.53
N ASP A 106 -13.18 -23.37 -38.45
CA ASP A 106 -13.56 -22.27 -39.34
C ASP A 106 -12.70 -21.03 -39.16
N VAL A 107 -12.09 -20.92 -37.97
CA VAL A 107 -11.05 -19.90 -37.63
C VAL A 107 -9.80 -20.63 -37.17
N ALA A 108 -8.67 -20.41 -37.87
CA ALA A 108 -7.42 -21.11 -37.56
C ALA A 108 -6.80 -20.66 -36.23
N PRO A 109 -6.27 -21.59 -35.39
CA PRO A 109 -6.28 -23.06 -35.55
C PRO A 109 -7.63 -23.69 -35.20
N ASN A 110 -8.38 -23.16 -34.26
CA ASN A 110 -9.79 -23.39 -33.91
C ASN A 110 -10.31 -22.22 -33.10
N ARG A 111 -11.65 -22.16 -32.88
CA ARG A 111 -12.27 -21.04 -32.15
C ARG A 111 -11.71 -20.86 -30.73
N LEU A 112 -11.50 -21.95 -29.98
CA LEU A 112 -10.97 -21.88 -28.61
C LEU A 112 -9.53 -21.35 -28.58
N GLU A 113 -8.65 -21.88 -29.41
CA GLU A 113 -7.28 -21.42 -29.47
C GLU A 113 -7.18 -19.94 -29.94
N LYS A 114 -8.06 -19.56 -30.86
CA LYS A 114 -8.16 -18.16 -31.29
C LYS A 114 -8.61 -17.25 -30.16
N THR A 115 -9.61 -17.68 -29.37
CA THR A 115 -10.09 -16.98 -28.18
C THR A 115 -8.97 -16.79 -27.16
N LYS A 116 -8.19 -17.85 -26.88
CA LYS A 116 -7.03 -17.74 -25.96
C LYS A 116 -5.99 -16.72 -26.47
N GLN A 117 -5.73 -16.69 -27.77
CA GLN A 117 -4.82 -15.71 -28.36
C GLN A 117 -5.34 -14.28 -28.15
N ILE A 118 -6.63 -14.04 -28.45
CA ILE A 118 -7.25 -12.71 -28.31
C ILE A 118 -7.22 -12.24 -26.85
N VAL A 119 -7.69 -13.09 -25.93
CA VAL A 119 -7.70 -12.75 -24.48
C VAL A 119 -6.29 -12.51 -23.97
N SER A 120 -5.30 -13.31 -24.40
CA SER A 120 -3.90 -13.11 -24.04
C SER A 120 -3.36 -11.76 -24.54
N GLN A 121 -3.76 -11.32 -25.75
CA GLN A 121 -3.40 -10.01 -26.29
C GLN A 121 -4.03 -8.88 -25.50
N ILE A 122 -5.31 -9.01 -25.12
CA ILE A 122 -5.99 -8.03 -24.26
C ILE A 122 -5.25 -7.92 -22.91
N ILE A 123 -4.98 -9.06 -22.26
CA ILE A 123 -4.26 -9.09 -20.97
C ILE A 123 -2.89 -8.39 -21.06
N ASN A 124 -2.20 -8.51 -22.19
CA ASN A 124 -0.90 -7.85 -22.38
C ASN A 124 -0.99 -6.32 -22.46
N GLN A 125 -2.15 -5.76 -22.77
CA GLN A 125 -2.36 -4.31 -22.87
C GLN A 125 -2.87 -3.69 -21.56
N LEU A 126 -3.23 -4.53 -20.58
CA LEU A 126 -3.70 -4.08 -19.27
C LEU A 126 -2.52 -3.54 -18.44
N GLY A 127 -2.79 -2.53 -17.62
CA GLY A 127 -1.77 -1.88 -16.77
C GLY A 127 -1.96 -2.21 -15.29
N ASN A 128 -3.00 -1.64 -14.68
CA ASN A 128 -3.29 -1.76 -13.25
C ASN A 128 -4.60 -2.49 -12.96
N ASP A 129 -5.14 -3.19 -13.94
CA ASP A 129 -6.42 -3.87 -13.88
C ASP A 129 -6.30 -5.24 -13.22
N ARG A 130 -7.39 -5.73 -12.65
CA ARG A 130 -7.48 -7.12 -12.19
C ARG A 130 -8.19 -7.95 -13.23
N VAL A 131 -7.76 -9.19 -13.38
CA VAL A 131 -8.37 -10.13 -14.30
C VAL A 131 -8.81 -11.38 -13.58
N GLY A 132 -9.99 -11.88 -13.93
CA GLY A 132 -10.52 -13.17 -13.55
C GLY A 132 -10.89 -13.98 -14.79
N ILE A 133 -10.91 -15.29 -14.68
CA ILE A 133 -11.29 -16.20 -15.79
C ILE A 133 -12.32 -17.19 -15.29
N VAL A 134 -13.42 -17.27 -16.01
CA VAL A 134 -14.49 -18.24 -15.85
C VAL A 134 -14.56 -19.07 -17.11
N GLY A 135 -14.60 -20.38 -16.97
CA GLY A 135 -14.88 -21.30 -18.06
C GLY A 135 -16.35 -21.77 -18.01
N TYR A 136 -17.01 -21.90 -19.13
CA TYR A 136 -18.35 -22.41 -19.15
C TYR A 136 -18.61 -23.25 -20.38
N ALA A 137 -19.58 -24.15 -20.25
CA ALA A 137 -20.23 -24.91 -21.29
C ALA A 137 -21.66 -25.24 -20.81
N GLY A 138 -22.04 -26.48 -20.54
CA GLY A 138 -23.34 -26.81 -19.91
C GLY A 138 -23.43 -26.39 -18.43
N SER A 139 -22.38 -25.88 -17.83
CA SER A 139 -22.31 -25.25 -16.50
C SER A 139 -21.09 -24.35 -16.46
N ALA A 140 -21.08 -23.36 -15.52
CA ALA A 140 -19.95 -22.48 -15.33
C ALA A 140 -19.10 -22.95 -14.14
N TYR A 141 -17.78 -22.66 -14.20
CA TYR A 141 -16.83 -22.95 -13.11
C TYR A 141 -15.69 -21.94 -13.09
N PRO A 142 -15.14 -21.66 -11.90
CA PRO A 142 -14.06 -20.73 -11.74
C PRO A 142 -12.75 -21.35 -12.23
N VAL A 143 -12.09 -20.69 -13.17
CA VAL A 143 -10.75 -21.08 -13.67
C VAL A 143 -9.67 -20.33 -12.91
N LEU A 144 -9.83 -19.02 -12.77
CA LEU A 144 -8.90 -18.15 -12.05
C LEU A 144 -9.67 -17.03 -11.35
N PRO A 145 -9.58 -16.91 -10.02
CA PRO A 145 -10.14 -15.76 -9.31
C PRO A 145 -9.42 -14.47 -9.66
N MET A 146 -9.96 -13.32 -9.23
CA MET A 146 -9.41 -12.00 -9.53
C MET A 146 -7.96 -11.87 -9.11
N THR A 147 -7.09 -11.56 -10.06
CA THR A 147 -5.65 -11.37 -9.83
C THR A 147 -5.09 -10.20 -10.63
N THR A 148 -3.95 -9.66 -10.18
CA THR A 148 -3.13 -8.71 -10.93
C THR A 148 -1.93 -9.36 -11.60
N ASP A 149 -1.73 -10.67 -11.38
CA ASP A 149 -0.64 -11.42 -12.03
C ASP A 149 -1.06 -11.93 -13.40
N TYR A 150 -0.71 -11.17 -14.42
CA TYR A 150 -1.03 -11.51 -15.81
C TYR A 150 -0.30 -12.75 -16.32
N SER A 151 0.84 -13.12 -15.70
CA SER A 151 1.55 -14.34 -16.07
C SER A 151 0.77 -15.58 -15.66
N ILE A 152 0.24 -15.55 -14.44
CA ILE A 152 -0.66 -16.58 -13.93
C ILE A 152 -1.94 -16.64 -14.76
N ALA A 153 -2.54 -15.48 -15.07
CA ALA A 153 -3.76 -15.42 -15.88
C ALA A 153 -3.56 -16.07 -17.26
N LYS A 154 -2.47 -15.78 -17.94
CA LYS A 154 -2.15 -16.40 -19.23
C LYS A 154 -1.87 -17.90 -19.11
N MET A 155 -1.23 -18.35 -18.05
CA MET A 155 -0.97 -19.77 -17.81
C MET A 155 -2.28 -20.55 -17.65
N TYR A 156 -3.21 -20.06 -16.83
CA TYR A 156 -4.52 -20.68 -16.67
C TYR A 156 -5.34 -20.64 -17.95
N LEU A 157 -5.35 -19.53 -18.67
CA LEU A 157 -6.01 -19.40 -19.97
C LEU A 157 -5.52 -20.45 -20.97
N GLN A 158 -4.20 -20.66 -21.06
CA GLN A 158 -3.60 -21.66 -21.96
C GLN A 158 -3.95 -23.11 -21.56
N SER A 159 -4.13 -23.38 -20.27
CA SER A 159 -4.51 -24.72 -19.77
C SER A 159 -5.96 -25.11 -20.05
N MET A 160 -6.82 -24.13 -20.38
CA MET A 160 -8.24 -24.40 -20.66
C MET A 160 -8.39 -25.33 -21.86
N ASN A 161 -9.29 -26.28 -21.76
CA ASN A 161 -9.65 -27.20 -22.82
C ASN A 161 -11.09 -27.71 -22.67
N THR A 162 -11.65 -28.23 -23.72
CA THR A 162 -13.03 -28.68 -23.77
C THR A 162 -13.32 -29.92 -22.91
N ASN A 163 -12.31 -30.61 -22.38
CA ASN A 163 -12.46 -31.76 -21.51
C ASN A 163 -12.61 -31.38 -20.02
N MET A 164 -12.48 -30.09 -19.68
CA MET A 164 -12.64 -29.62 -18.30
C MET A 164 -14.07 -29.65 -17.81
N VAL A 165 -15.06 -29.76 -18.73
CA VAL A 165 -16.47 -29.80 -18.42
C VAL A 165 -17.08 -31.12 -18.87
N SER A 166 -17.81 -31.76 -18.00
CA SER A 166 -18.51 -33.01 -18.29
C SER A 166 -19.88 -32.79 -18.94
N SER A 167 -20.53 -31.64 -18.68
CA SER A 167 -21.81 -31.27 -19.29
C SER A 167 -21.61 -30.46 -20.55
N GLN A 168 -22.31 -30.80 -21.63
CA GLN A 168 -22.33 -30.05 -22.87
C GLN A 168 -23.53 -29.10 -22.89
N GLY A 169 -23.44 -28.00 -23.61
CA GLY A 169 -24.43 -26.92 -23.69
C GLY A 169 -23.77 -25.58 -23.48
N THR A 170 -24.57 -24.51 -23.40
CA THR A 170 -24.10 -23.14 -23.25
C THR A 170 -24.89 -22.46 -22.13
N ALA A 171 -24.38 -22.51 -20.91
CA ALA A 171 -24.99 -21.93 -19.71
C ALA A 171 -24.53 -20.49 -19.50
N PHE A 172 -25.02 -19.54 -20.29
CA PHE A 172 -24.71 -18.13 -20.19
C PHE A 172 -25.04 -17.55 -18.83
N ASN A 173 -26.22 -17.88 -18.29
CA ASN A 173 -26.68 -17.35 -17.01
C ASN A 173 -25.74 -17.72 -15.88
N ASP A 174 -25.31 -18.97 -15.79
CA ASP A 174 -24.38 -19.46 -14.79
C ASP A 174 -23.02 -18.75 -14.94
N ALA A 175 -22.57 -18.53 -16.19
CA ALA A 175 -21.31 -17.87 -16.46
C ALA A 175 -21.33 -16.40 -16.04
N ILE A 176 -22.40 -15.67 -16.33
CA ILE A 176 -22.56 -14.27 -15.94
C ILE A 176 -22.69 -14.15 -14.42
N GLN A 177 -23.50 -15.01 -13.80
CA GLN A 177 -23.68 -15.01 -12.36
C GLN A 177 -22.36 -15.31 -11.63
N LEU A 178 -21.62 -16.33 -12.06
CA LEU A 178 -20.33 -16.67 -11.48
C LEU A 178 -19.29 -15.56 -11.71
N ALA A 179 -19.28 -14.93 -12.89
CA ALA A 179 -18.40 -13.81 -13.18
C ALA A 179 -18.71 -12.59 -12.31
N ALA A 180 -20.00 -12.32 -12.06
CA ALA A 180 -20.44 -11.25 -11.18
C ALA A 180 -20.04 -11.50 -9.70
N ASP A 181 -20.00 -12.77 -9.28
CA ASP A 181 -19.57 -13.15 -7.92
C ASP A 181 -18.06 -13.00 -7.69
N PHE A 182 -17.27 -12.84 -8.75
CA PHE A 182 -15.83 -12.57 -8.64
C PHE A 182 -15.51 -11.15 -8.18
N PHE A 183 -16.43 -10.21 -8.34
CA PHE A 183 -16.23 -8.82 -7.97
C PHE A 183 -16.40 -8.62 -6.47
N ASP A 184 -15.29 -8.48 -5.76
CA ASP A 184 -15.21 -8.31 -4.31
C ASP A 184 -15.05 -6.84 -3.88
N VAL A 185 -14.64 -5.95 -4.80
CA VAL A 185 -14.42 -4.53 -4.53
C VAL A 185 -15.58 -3.69 -5.07
N LYS A 186 -16.12 -2.79 -4.23
CA LYS A 186 -17.27 -1.95 -4.62
C LYS A 186 -16.90 -0.71 -5.42
N ASP A 187 -15.70 -0.18 -5.21
CA ASP A 187 -15.27 1.12 -5.73
C ASP A 187 -14.51 1.04 -7.07
N THR A 188 -14.46 -0.13 -7.72
CA THR A 188 -13.84 -0.32 -9.03
C THR A 188 -14.91 -0.49 -10.11
N SER A 189 -14.63 0.03 -11.32
CA SER A 189 -15.44 -0.29 -12.50
C SER A 189 -15.30 -1.77 -12.82
N LYS A 190 -16.40 -2.42 -13.21
CA LYS A 190 -16.49 -3.85 -13.44
C LYS A 190 -16.82 -4.11 -14.90
N LEU A 191 -16.19 -5.12 -15.49
CA LEU A 191 -16.42 -5.50 -16.88
C LEU A 191 -16.42 -7.02 -17.00
N ILE A 192 -17.49 -7.58 -17.55
CA ILE A 192 -17.56 -8.99 -17.94
C ILE A 192 -17.45 -9.06 -19.45
N ILE A 193 -16.48 -9.83 -19.94
CA ILE A 193 -16.31 -10.10 -21.37
C ILE A 193 -16.67 -11.57 -21.61
N LEU A 194 -17.84 -11.78 -22.21
CA LEU A 194 -18.31 -13.10 -22.56
C LEU A 194 -17.87 -13.43 -23.99
N ILE A 195 -17.26 -14.60 -24.18
CA ILE A 195 -16.74 -15.06 -25.47
C ILE A 195 -17.36 -16.42 -25.77
N SER A 196 -18.14 -16.48 -26.83
CA SER A 196 -18.90 -17.65 -27.28
C SER A 196 -18.89 -17.73 -28.80
N ASP A 197 -19.29 -18.84 -29.32
CA ASP A 197 -19.62 -19.04 -30.75
C ASP A 197 -21.02 -18.59 -31.14
N GLY A 198 -21.83 -18.16 -30.17
CA GLY A 198 -23.15 -17.59 -30.36
C GLY A 198 -24.30 -18.63 -30.35
N GLU A 199 -24.01 -19.90 -30.09
CA GLU A 199 -25.04 -20.91 -29.91
C GLU A 199 -25.57 -20.86 -28.47
N ASP A 200 -26.67 -20.13 -28.24
CA ASP A 200 -27.39 -20.12 -26.95
C ASP A 200 -28.51 -21.11 -26.98
N HIS A 201 -28.45 -22.08 -26.09
CA HIS A 201 -29.52 -23.09 -25.89
C HIS A 201 -30.32 -22.84 -24.61
N GLY A 202 -30.11 -21.71 -23.92
CA GLY A 202 -30.74 -21.35 -22.64
C GLY A 202 -31.67 -20.14 -22.75
N GLU A 203 -32.85 -20.24 -22.18
CA GLU A 203 -33.70 -19.06 -21.91
C GLU A 203 -33.19 -18.31 -20.72
N GLY A 204 -33.05 -16.96 -20.80
CA GLY A 204 -32.82 -16.11 -19.64
C GLY A 204 -31.50 -15.32 -19.62
N ALA A 205 -30.81 -15.17 -20.78
CA ALA A 205 -29.61 -14.29 -20.85
C ALA A 205 -29.93 -12.86 -20.45
N GLU A 206 -31.16 -12.38 -20.72
CA GLU A 206 -31.58 -11.00 -20.32
C GLU A 206 -31.69 -10.88 -18.80
N ASP A 207 -32.23 -11.89 -18.10
CA ASP A 207 -32.34 -11.89 -16.63
C ASP A 207 -30.95 -11.89 -15.94
N ALA A 208 -30.00 -12.62 -16.51
CA ALA A 208 -28.62 -12.63 -15.99
C ALA A 208 -27.92 -11.30 -16.20
N ILE A 209 -28.18 -10.61 -17.29
CA ILE A 209 -27.64 -9.24 -17.57
C ILE A 209 -28.22 -8.23 -16.57
N GLU A 210 -29.53 -8.33 -16.25
CA GLU A 210 -30.17 -7.45 -15.26
C GLU A 210 -29.57 -7.70 -13.85
N MET A 211 -29.41 -8.95 -13.43
CA MET A 211 -28.76 -9.30 -12.16
C MET A 211 -27.29 -8.81 -12.10
N ALA A 212 -26.54 -8.89 -13.19
CA ALA A 212 -25.19 -8.39 -13.25
C ALA A 212 -25.13 -6.86 -13.10
N LYS A 213 -26.10 -6.12 -13.70
CA LYS A 213 -26.23 -4.68 -13.56
C LYS A 213 -26.59 -4.23 -12.14
N GLU A 214 -27.40 -5.02 -11.41
CA GLU A 214 -27.73 -4.71 -10.02
C GLU A 214 -26.55 -4.86 -9.05
N LYS A 215 -25.59 -5.71 -9.39
CA LYS A 215 -24.35 -5.90 -8.60
C LYS A 215 -23.28 -4.82 -8.88
N GLY A 216 -23.47 -3.91 -9.84
CA GLY A 216 -22.70 -2.71 -10.14
C GLY A 216 -21.82 -2.80 -11.36
#